data_89167b5326fbdb681550a91d20774d05
#
_entry.id   89167b5326fbdb681550a91d20774d05
#
_cell.length_a   1.000
_cell.length_b   1.000
_cell.length_c   1.000
_cell.angle_alpha   90.00
_cell.angle_beta   90.00
_cell.angle_gamma   90.00
#
_symmetry.space_group_name_H-M   'P 1'
#
loop_
_entity.id
_entity.type
_entity.pdbx_description
1 polymer ?
#
loop_
_entity_poly.entity_id
_entity_poly.type
_entity_poly.pdbx_seq_one_letter_code
_entity_poly.pdbx_strand_id
1 'polypeptide(L)'
;MENLFKGIHNLSLDSKGRLGIPITYRDHIMGLLKGSMVITIDTEEKCLLLYPSSVWSKIQDKISNLPSFNKNARRIQRLLIGHAEDIDVDSSGRILISKPLREYASLSKKIILIGQGEKFEIWDQGSWNENVEMWREEATSVDDEEALSDLSICLLYTSPSPRDSAL
;
A
#
# COMPACT_ATOMS: atom_id res chain seq x y z
N MET A 1 6.33 0.74 -15.85
CA MET A 1 6.71 1.54 -14.69
C MET A 1 7.49 0.69 -13.72
N GLU A 2 8.59 1.20 -13.31
CA GLU A 2 9.43 0.45 -12.41
C GLU A 2 8.92 0.47 -11.00
N ASN A 3 9.39 -0.43 -10.19
CA ASN A 3 9.02 -0.49 -8.79
C ASN A 3 9.72 0.63 -8.05
N LEU A 4 9.07 1.78 -8.03
CA LEU A 4 9.71 2.99 -7.57
C LEU A 4 9.59 3.29 -6.10
N PHE A 5 8.55 2.79 -5.47
CA PHE A 5 8.29 3.13 -4.08
C PHE A 5 8.78 2.02 -3.17
N LYS A 6 9.59 2.40 -2.18
CA LYS A 6 10.07 1.46 -1.18
C LYS A 6 10.44 2.23 0.08
N GLY A 7 10.53 1.53 1.17
CA GLY A 7 10.95 2.11 2.43
C GLY A 7 9.80 2.47 3.34
N ILE A 8 10.14 2.63 4.60
CA ILE A 8 9.20 2.98 5.67
C ILE A 8 9.52 4.39 6.13
N HIS A 9 8.52 5.25 6.11
CA HIS A 9 8.68 6.64 6.49
C HIS A 9 7.76 7.00 7.64
N ASN A 10 8.33 7.63 8.67
CA ASN A 10 7.55 8.11 9.81
C ASN A 10 7.14 9.54 9.52
N LEU A 11 5.85 9.78 9.43
CA LEU A 11 5.30 11.08 9.07
C LEU A 11 4.28 11.54 10.10
N SER A 12 3.81 12.77 9.95
CA SER A 12 2.78 13.32 10.81
C SER A 12 1.62 13.82 9.99
N LEU A 13 0.42 13.54 10.47
CA LEU A 13 -0.81 14.04 9.89
C LEU A 13 -1.12 15.37 10.57
N ASP A 14 -1.44 16.42 9.81
CA ASP A 14 -1.77 17.69 10.43
C ASP A 14 -3.24 17.70 10.90
N SER A 15 -3.65 18.77 11.57
CA SER A 15 -4.99 18.85 12.13
C SER A 15 -6.09 18.82 11.09
N LYS A 16 -5.78 19.11 9.85
CA LYS A 16 -6.75 19.12 8.75
C LYS A 16 -6.77 17.81 7.98
N GLY A 17 -5.92 16.87 8.35
CA GLY A 17 -5.86 15.59 7.66
C GLY A 17 -4.89 15.55 6.48
N ARG A 18 -3.94 16.48 6.43
CA ARG A 18 -2.95 16.51 5.36
C ARG A 18 -1.68 15.80 5.76
N LEU A 19 -1.11 15.06 4.80
CA LEU A 19 0.08 14.28 4.99
C LEU A 19 1.12 14.71 3.95
N GLY A 20 2.33 15.03 4.39
CA GLY A 20 3.40 15.41 3.47
C GLY A 20 4.03 14.19 2.83
N ILE A 21 4.15 14.20 1.52
CA ILE A 21 4.84 13.13 0.81
C ILE A 21 6.34 13.35 0.93
N PRO A 22 7.13 12.32 1.24
CA PRO A 22 8.57 12.48 1.35
C PRO A 22 9.19 13.04 0.08
N ILE A 23 10.17 13.91 0.26
CA ILE A 23 10.86 14.56 -0.86
C ILE A 23 11.39 13.54 -1.87
N THR A 24 11.85 12.42 -1.40
CA THR A 24 12.35 11.34 -2.25
C THR A 24 11.39 10.99 -3.38
N TYR A 25 10.09 11.09 -3.14
CA TYR A 25 9.08 10.71 -4.14
C TYR A 25 8.42 11.90 -4.83
N ARG A 26 8.55 13.10 -4.26
CA ARG A 26 7.82 14.26 -4.79
C ARG A 26 8.11 14.56 -6.25
N ASP A 27 9.36 14.57 -6.62
CA ASP A 27 9.72 14.92 -7.99
C ASP A 27 9.13 13.93 -8.98
N HIS A 28 9.17 12.65 -8.64
CA HIS A 28 8.61 11.63 -9.50
C HIS A 28 7.09 11.77 -9.59
N ILE A 29 6.42 11.94 -8.46
CA ILE A 29 4.97 12.07 -8.43
C ILE A 29 4.51 13.33 -9.15
N MET A 30 5.14 14.45 -8.90
CA MET A 30 4.77 15.71 -9.55
C MET A 30 5.16 15.74 -11.02
N GLY A 31 6.30 15.15 -11.35
CA GLY A 31 6.80 15.15 -12.72
C GLY A 31 6.07 14.17 -13.63
N LEU A 32 6.29 12.89 -13.42
CA LEU A 32 5.72 11.86 -14.28
C LEU A 32 4.22 11.66 -14.08
N LEU A 33 3.75 11.76 -12.84
CA LEU A 33 2.37 11.47 -12.51
C LEU A 33 1.52 12.73 -12.41
N LYS A 34 2.13 13.89 -12.52
CA LYS A 34 1.46 15.20 -12.42
C LYS A 34 0.66 15.34 -11.13
N GLY A 35 1.14 14.69 -10.07
CA GLY A 35 0.50 14.76 -8.77
C GLY A 35 -0.79 13.98 -8.63
N SER A 36 -1.18 13.24 -9.66
CA SER A 36 -2.48 12.54 -9.66
C SER A 36 -2.37 11.16 -9.03
N MET A 37 -3.09 10.96 -7.96
CA MET A 37 -3.07 9.72 -7.19
C MET A 37 -4.50 9.29 -6.86
N VAL A 38 -4.65 8.03 -6.46
CA VAL A 38 -5.94 7.51 -5.96
C VAL A 38 -5.67 6.84 -4.62
N ILE A 39 -6.51 7.13 -3.65
CA ILE A 39 -6.42 6.54 -2.33
C ILE A 39 -7.67 5.73 -2.07
N THR A 40 -7.51 4.55 -1.48
CA THR A 40 -8.64 3.71 -1.10
C THR A 40 -8.26 2.88 0.13
N ILE A 41 -9.16 2.00 0.55
CA ILE A 41 -8.91 1.16 1.72
C ILE A 41 -8.29 -0.16 1.30
N ASP A 42 -7.57 -0.79 2.23
CA ASP A 42 -7.17 -2.17 2.07
C ASP A 42 -8.33 -3.05 2.55
N THR A 43 -8.52 -4.21 1.95
CA THR A 43 -9.65 -5.06 2.30
C THR A 43 -9.38 -6.01 3.45
N GLU A 44 -8.12 -6.25 3.76
CA GLU A 44 -7.74 -7.18 4.81
C GLU A 44 -7.24 -6.51 6.07
N GLU A 45 -6.54 -5.41 5.93
CA GLU A 45 -5.95 -4.71 7.05
C GLU A 45 -6.53 -3.31 7.18
N LYS A 46 -6.45 -2.74 8.38
CA LYS A 46 -6.93 -1.38 8.58
C LYS A 46 -5.89 -0.38 8.17
N CYS A 47 -5.67 -0.26 6.91
CA CYS A 47 -4.76 0.71 6.35
C CYS A 47 -5.32 1.24 5.04
N LEU A 48 -4.68 2.25 4.48
CA LEU A 48 -5.08 2.83 3.21
C LEU A 48 -4.05 2.48 2.15
N LEU A 49 -4.52 2.41 0.91
CA LEU A 49 -3.67 2.15 -0.24
C LEU A 49 -3.62 3.43 -1.07
N LEU A 50 -2.43 3.82 -1.49
CA LEU A 50 -2.23 5.01 -2.29
C LEU A 50 -1.52 4.62 -3.59
N TYR A 51 -2.18 4.87 -4.70
CA TYR A 51 -1.70 4.49 -6.02
C TYR A 51 -1.52 5.68 -6.94
N PRO A 52 -0.54 5.64 -7.83
CA PRO A 52 -0.57 6.53 -8.99
C PRO A 52 -1.85 6.26 -9.77
N SER A 53 -2.46 7.29 -10.33
CA SER A 53 -3.73 7.12 -11.05
C SER A 53 -3.62 6.14 -12.22
N SER A 54 -2.49 6.10 -12.90
CA SER A 54 -2.29 5.18 -13.99
C SER A 54 -2.28 3.72 -13.54
N VAL A 55 -1.73 3.45 -12.37
CA VAL A 55 -1.71 2.10 -11.80
C VAL A 55 -3.12 1.72 -11.34
N TRP A 56 -3.79 2.64 -10.66
CA TRP A 56 -5.16 2.41 -10.18
C TRP A 56 -6.11 2.10 -11.32
N SER A 57 -5.98 2.80 -12.43
CA SER A 57 -6.85 2.59 -13.58
C SER A 57 -6.84 1.13 -14.05
N LYS A 58 -5.66 0.51 -14.08
CA LYS A 58 -5.54 -0.89 -14.47
C LYS A 58 -6.18 -1.82 -13.44
N ILE A 59 -6.01 -1.50 -12.17
CA ILE A 59 -6.61 -2.29 -11.09
C ILE A 59 -8.12 -2.18 -11.15
N GLN A 60 -8.63 -0.97 -11.31
CA GLN A 60 -10.07 -0.75 -11.38
C GLN A 60 -10.70 -1.51 -12.56
N ASP A 61 -10.03 -1.52 -13.70
CA ASP A 61 -10.51 -2.26 -14.85
C ASP A 61 -10.63 -3.75 -14.54
N LYS A 62 -9.63 -4.33 -13.89
CA LYS A 62 -9.67 -5.73 -13.52
C LYS A 62 -10.81 -6.02 -12.54
N ILE A 63 -10.98 -5.18 -11.55
CA ILE A 63 -12.02 -5.37 -10.54
C ILE A 63 -13.40 -5.20 -11.17
N SER A 64 -13.56 -4.22 -12.05
CA SER A 64 -14.84 -3.96 -12.70
C SER A 64 -15.28 -5.09 -13.61
N ASN A 65 -14.34 -5.85 -14.13
CA ASN A 65 -14.62 -6.96 -15.02
C ASN A 65 -14.86 -8.30 -14.31
N LEU A 66 -14.83 -8.30 -12.98
CA LEU A 66 -15.15 -9.51 -12.24
C LEU A 66 -16.63 -9.85 -12.41
N PRO A 67 -17.01 -11.14 -12.34
CA PRO A 67 -18.40 -11.56 -12.54
C PRO A 67 -19.33 -10.89 -11.53
N SER A 68 -20.32 -10.18 -12.03
CA SER A 68 -21.23 -9.41 -11.18
C SER A 68 -22.14 -10.25 -10.30
N PHE A 69 -22.34 -11.53 -10.64
CA PHE A 69 -23.14 -12.40 -9.80
C PHE A 69 -22.31 -13.12 -8.73
N ASN A 70 -20.99 -12.94 -8.73
CA ASN A 70 -20.14 -13.54 -7.72
C ASN A 70 -20.16 -12.64 -6.48
N LYS A 71 -20.50 -13.23 -5.35
CA LYS A 71 -20.64 -12.49 -4.08
C LYS A 71 -19.34 -11.84 -3.64
N ASN A 72 -18.23 -12.56 -3.76
CA ASN A 72 -16.94 -12.03 -3.37
C ASN A 72 -16.48 -10.91 -4.29
N ALA A 73 -16.74 -11.04 -5.58
CA ALA A 73 -16.42 -10.01 -6.55
C ALA A 73 -17.16 -8.72 -6.23
N ARG A 74 -18.45 -8.83 -5.90
CA ARG A 74 -19.25 -7.66 -5.55
C ARG A 74 -18.77 -7.00 -4.27
N ARG A 75 -18.30 -7.80 -3.32
CA ARG A 75 -17.74 -7.27 -2.06
C ARG A 75 -16.48 -6.49 -2.33
N ILE A 76 -15.58 -7.03 -3.14
CA ILE A 76 -14.34 -6.35 -3.50
C ILE A 76 -14.63 -5.05 -4.25
N GLN A 77 -15.57 -5.06 -5.18
CA GLN A 77 -15.96 -3.87 -5.92
C GLN A 77 -16.46 -2.77 -4.97
N ARG A 78 -17.29 -3.13 -4.02
CA ARG A 78 -17.81 -2.16 -3.04
C ARG A 78 -16.73 -1.59 -2.16
N LEU A 79 -15.81 -2.45 -1.70
CA LEU A 79 -14.78 -2.00 -0.77
C LEU A 79 -13.69 -1.21 -1.47
N LEU A 80 -13.13 -1.73 -2.52
CA LEU A 80 -12.01 -1.06 -3.18
C LEU A 80 -12.42 0.11 -4.06
N ILE A 81 -13.35 -0.09 -4.96
CA ILE A 81 -13.79 0.99 -5.84
C ILE A 81 -14.69 1.97 -5.10
N GLY A 82 -15.56 1.45 -4.25
CA GLY A 82 -16.49 2.29 -3.52
C GLY A 82 -15.85 3.30 -2.59
N HIS A 83 -14.69 2.99 -2.03
CA HIS A 83 -13.97 3.91 -1.14
C HIS A 83 -12.90 4.72 -1.85
N ALA A 84 -12.68 4.49 -3.14
CA ALA A 84 -11.60 5.17 -3.86
C ALA A 84 -11.91 6.65 -4.05
N GLU A 85 -10.91 7.48 -3.81
CA GLU A 85 -10.99 8.93 -3.99
C GLU A 85 -9.79 9.40 -4.80
N ASP A 86 -10.06 10.29 -5.74
CA ASP A 86 -8.98 10.92 -6.48
C ASP A 86 -8.38 12.01 -5.59
N ILE A 87 -7.07 12.06 -5.50
CA ILE A 87 -6.39 13.09 -4.75
C ILE A 87 -5.20 13.60 -5.54
N ASP A 88 -4.85 14.83 -5.32
CA ASP A 88 -3.69 15.44 -5.94
C ASP A 88 -2.71 15.86 -4.87
N VAL A 89 -1.43 15.77 -5.17
CA VAL A 89 -0.42 16.30 -4.29
C VAL A 89 -0.39 17.82 -4.52
N ASP A 90 -0.55 18.58 -3.46
CA ASP A 90 -0.59 20.05 -3.57
C ASP A 90 0.80 20.64 -3.80
N SER A 91 0.86 21.97 -3.96
CA SER A 91 2.12 22.65 -4.24
C SER A 91 3.14 22.52 -3.11
N SER A 92 2.68 22.19 -1.92
CA SER A 92 3.57 21.97 -0.77
C SER A 92 3.95 20.51 -0.61
N GLY A 93 3.53 19.67 -1.54
CA GLY A 93 3.87 18.23 -1.48
C GLY A 93 3.01 17.44 -0.52
N ARG A 94 1.80 17.89 -0.23
CA ARG A 94 0.91 17.22 0.72
C ARG A 94 -0.33 16.66 0.04
N ILE A 95 -0.87 15.60 0.62
CA ILE A 95 -2.17 15.06 0.20
C ILE A 95 -3.16 15.25 1.35
N LEU A 96 -4.42 15.39 1.01
CA LEU A 96 -5.48 15.48 2.00
C LEU A 96 -6.20 14.15 2.08
N ILE A 97 -6.20 13.54 3.27
CA ILE A 97 -6.89 12.28 3.50
C ILE A 97 -8.24 12.61 4.11
N SER A 98 -9.32 12.20 3.46
CA SER A 98 -10.67 12.51 3.91
C SER A 98 -10.97 11.86 5.26
N LYS A 99 -11.91 12.45 5.97
CA LYS A 99 -12.28 11.96 7.30
C LYS A 99 -12.73 10.49 7.28
N PRO A 100 -13.60 10.05 6.36
CA PRO A 100 -14.00 8.63 6.35
C PRO A 100 -12.83 7.68 6.20
N LEU A 101 -11.85 8.02 5.37
CA LEU A 101 -10.67 7.18 5.20
C LEU A 101 -9.79 7.18 6.45
N ARG A 102 -9.63 8.34 7.08
CA ARG A 102 -8.87 8.43 8.33
C ARG A 102 -9.52 7.59 9.42
N GLU A 103 -10.84 7.59 9.47
CA GLU A 103 -11.56 6.80 10.46
C GLU A 103 -11.43 5.30 10.17
N TYR A 104 -11.55 4.92 8.92
CA TYR A 104 -11.40 3.51 8.55
C TYR A 104 -10.06 2.95 9.02
N ALA A 105 -8.99 3.66 8.78
CA ALA A 105 -7.65 3.20 9.13
C ALA A 105 -7.24 3.62 10.56
N SER A 106 -8.13 4.24 11.30
CA SER A 106 -7.87 4.71 12.66
C SER A 106 -6.60 5.56 12.76
N LEU A 107 -6.42 6.43 11.78
CA LEU A 107 -5.22 7.24 11.72
C LEU A 107 -5.19 8.30 12.82
N SER A 108 -4.08 8.36 13.54
CA SER A 108 -3.84 9.39 14.53
C SER A 108 -2.79 10.35 13.95
N LYS A 109 -2.12 11.09 14.79
CA LYS A 109 -1.14 12.05 14.31
C LYS A 109 0.09 11.38 13.70
N LYS A 110 0.52 10.26 14.29
CA LYS A 110 1.73 9.58 13.82
C LYS A 110 1.40 8.51 12.79
N ILE A 111 1.96 8.66 11.62
CA ILE A 111 1.65 7.85 10.45
C ILE A 111 2.88 7.12 9.95
N ILE A 112 2.67 5.94 9.44
CA ILE A 112 3.70 5.19 8.70
C ILE A 112 3.26 5.13 7.24
N LEU A 113 4.16 5.57 6.37
CA LEU A 113 3.95 5.45 4.92
C LEU A 113 4.94 4.42 4.41
N ILE A 114 4.45 3.40 3.74
CA ILE A 114 5.29 2.30 3.27
C ILE A 114 5.21 2.18 1.77
N GLY A 115 6.37 2.25 1.10
CA GLY A 115 6.44 2.02 -0.32
C GLY A 115 6.49 0.53 -0.62
N GLN A 116 5.66 0.08 -1.55
CA GLN A 116 5.57 -1.33 -1.90
C GLN A 116 5.56 -1.53 -3.42
N GLY A 117 6.51 -0.90 -4.10
CA GLY A 117 6.62 -1.03 -5.56
C GLY A 117 5.76 -0.01 -6.28
N GLU A 118 4.58 -0.39 -6.72
CA GLU A 118 3.72 0.52 -7.47
C GLU A 118 2.72 1.27 -6.62
N LYS A 119 2.74 1.06 -5.31
CA LYS A 119 1.80 1.72 -4.41
C LYS A 119 2.43 2.00 -3.07
N PHE A 120 1.70 2.75 -2.26
CA PHE A 120 2.05 2.94 -0.85
C PHE A 120 0.93 2.40 0.02
N GLU A 121 1.27 2.03 1.23
CA GLU A 121 0.29 1.81 2.30
C GLU A 121 0.46 2.91 3.32
N ILE A 122 -0.66 3.35 3.89
CA ILE A 122 -0.68 4.37 4.93
C ILE A 122 -1.29 3.76 6.18
N TRP A 123 -0.51 3.73 7.23
CA TRP A 123 -0.88 3.10 8.50
C TRP A 123 -0.80 4.07 9.66
N ASP A 124 -1.63 3.83 10.66
CA ASP A 124 -1.41 4.45 11.96
C ASP A 124 -0.18 3.80 12.57
N GLN A 125 0.70 4.57 13.19
CA GLN A 125 1.96 4.06 13.70
C GLN A 125 1.77 2.94 14.73
N GLY A 126 0.82 3.11 15.66
CA GLY A 126 0.56 2.09 16.66
C GLY A 126 0.07 0.78 16.06
N SER A 127 -0.85 0.87 15.10
CA SER A 127 -1.35 -0.31 14.41
C SER A 127 -0.25 -1.00 13.62
N TRP A 128 0.61 -0.24 12.97
CA TRP A 128 1.73 -0.79 12.22
C TRP A 128 2.67 -1.58 13.13
N ASN A 129 3.04 -0.98 14.27
CA ASN A 129 3.96 -1.63 15.19
C ASN A 129 3.42 -2.96 15.72
N GLU A 130 2.13 -2.99 16.05
CA GLU A 130 1.50 -4.22 16.52
C GLU A 130 1.48 -5.30 15.45
N ASN A 131 1.16 -4.91 14.23
CA ASN A 131 1.07 -5.86 13.13
C ASN A 131 2.45 -6.40 12.71
N VAL A 132 3.46 -5.56 12.74
CA VAL A 132 4.81 -5.99 12.39
C VAL A 132 5.30 -7.10 13.30
N GLU A 133 5.04 -6.97 14.59
CA GLU A 133 5.44 -8.00 15.55
C GLU A 133 4.72 -9.31 15.26
N MET A 134 3.42 -9.23 15.02
CA MET A 134 2.62 -10.39 14.69
C MET A 134 3.09 -11.05 13.40
N TRP A 135 3.35 -10.28 12.37
CA TRP A 135 3.81 -10.82 11.10
C TRP A 135 5.18 -11.48 11.20
N ARG A 136 6.06 -10.94 12.04
CA ARG A 136 7.36 -11.56 12.25
C ARG A 136 7.21 -12.93 12.91
N GLU A 137 6.31 -13.04 13.88
CA GLU A 137 6.06 -14.30 14.54
C GLU A 137 5.46 -15.30 13.58
N GLU A 138 4.51 -14.87 12.76
CA GLU A 138 3.88 -15.75 11.79
C GLU A 138 4.86 -16.18 10.71
N ALA A 139 5.79 -15.33 10.34
CA ALA A 139 6.74 -15.64 9.31
C ALA A 139 7.69 -16.78 9.69
N THR A 140 7.84 -17.05 10.97
CA THR A 140 8.70 -18.14 11.39
C THR A 140 7.99 -19.48 11.41
N SER A 141 6.67 -19.48 11.21
CA SER A 141 5.88 -20.71 11.24
C SER A 141 5.12 -20.92 9.93
N VAL A 142 5.73 -20.57 8.85
CA VAL A 142 5.04 -20.58 7.59
C VAL A 142 4.77 -21.91 7.02
N ASP A 143 3.54 -22.14 6.71
CA ASP A 143 3.12 -23.34 6.03
C ASP A 143 2.56 -23.01 4.65
N ASP A 144 2.67 -21.78 4.25
CA ASP A 144 2.06 -21.32 3.00
C ASP A 144 3.06 -21.48 1.85
N GLU A 145 3.55 -22.68 1.70
CA GLU A 145 4.54 -22.94 0.69
C GLU A 145 4.08 -22.66 -0.73
N GLU A 146 2.81 -22.87 -0.97
CA GLU A 146 2.28 -22.69 -2.29
C GLU A 146 2.31 -21.23 -2.74
N ALA A 147 1.91 -20.34 -1.86
CA ALA A 147 1.91 -18.92 -2.17
C ALA A 147 3.33 -18.38 -2.30
N LEU A 148 4.25 -18.93 -1.54
CA LEU A 148 5.61 -18.45 -1.55
C LEU A 148 6.48 -19.11 -2.60
N SER A 149 6.04 -20.20 -3.18
CA SER A 149 6.83 -20.89 -4.17
C SER A 149 7.18 -20.03 -5.38
N ASP A 150 6.26 -19.16 -5.78
CA ASP A 150 6.52 -18.27 -6.90
C ASP A 150 7.52 -17.19 -6.55
N LEU A 151 7.63 -16.94 -5.26
CA LEU A 151 8.51 -15.93 -4.82
C LEU A 151 9.84 -16.45 -4.47
N SER A 152 9.89 -17.67 -4.17
CA SER A 152 11.11 -18.28 -3.74
C SER A 152 12.21 -17.96 -4.62
N ILE A 153 11.76 -17.60 -5.70
CA ILE A 153 12.61 -17.18 -6.55
C ILE A 153 13.36 -16.11 -6.06
N CYS A 154 12.78 -15.28 -5.47
CA CYS A 154 13.36 -14.08 -5.15
C CYS A 154 14.33 -14.21 -4.14
N LEU A 155 14.03 -14.82 -3.26
CA LEU A 155 14.75 -14.51 -2.31
C LEU A 155 15.34 -15.40 -1.62
N LEU A 156 14.81 -15.48 -1.38
CA LEU A 156 14.92 -15.88 -0.55
C LEU A 156 15.69 -16.65 -0.18
N TYR A 157 15.60 -16.89 -0.27
CA TYR A 157 15.92 -17.55 0.15
C TYR A 157 16.85 -18.15 -0.15
N THR A 158 17.00 -17.94 -0.49
CA THR A 158 17.76 -18.31 -1.09
C THR A 158 18.99 -18.48 -0.63
N SER A 159 19.21 -17.91 -0.12
CA SER A 159 20.19 -18.05 0.38
C SER A 159 20.42 -18.76 1.09
N PRO A 160 20.87 -19.20 1.65
CA PRO A 160 21.92 -19.68 1.73
C PRO A 160 22.05 -20.67 0.86
N SER A 161 21.73 -20.56 0.15
CA SER A 161 21.58 -21.44 -0.70
C SER A 161 22.55 -22.50 -0.70
N PRO A 162 22.19 -23.59 -1.19
CA PRO A 162 23.00 -24.71 -1.33
C PRO A 162 24.23 -24.42 -2.09
N ARG A 163 24.15 -23.42 -2.90
CA ARG A 163 25.26 -23.03 -3.66
C ARG A 163 26.41 -22.63 -2.79
N ASP A 164 26.07 -21.94 -1.73
CA ASP A 164 27.07 -21.50 -0.83
C ASP A 164 27.70 -22.68 -0.14
N SER A 165 26.92 -23.68 0.13
CA SER A 165 27.46 -24.81 0.76
C SER A 165 28.22 -25.65 -0.23
N ALA A 166 27.97 -25.56 -1.45
CA ALA A 166 28.63 -26.35 -2.42
C ALA A 166 30.05 -25.86 -2.65
N LEU A 167 30.29 -24.70 -2.25
CA LEU A 167 31.61 -24.16 -2.35
C LEU A 167 32.47 -24.56 -1.17
#